data_2e78e3887c5cb40f9afe31a99fa2e661
#
_entry.id   2e78e3887c5cb40f9afe31a99fa2e661
#
_cell.length_a   1.000
_cell.length_b   1.000
_cell.length_c   1.000
_cell.angle_alpha   90.00
_cell.angle_beta   90.00
_cell.angle_gamma   90.00
#
_symmetry.space_group_name_H-M   'P 1'
#
loop_
_entity.id
_entity.type
_entity.pdbx_description
1 polymer ?
#
loop_
_entity_poly.entity_id
_entity_poly.type
_entity_poly.pdbx_seq_one_letter_code
_entity_poly.pdbx_strand_id
1 'polypeptide(L)'
;MLVPAILYKNEILTKIQEYNYSEDMMYYSGYLGNALPSIEADTNGKLYQYAIVDDGKLIGYFTYQIDWYSSCVYGCGLFSFDRHNIKIGIDVYRELKKIINEYHIHRIEWRMIGGNPVEKHYDKFCKRYHGKKYVLTDVFKDRCGKYHNAVIYETIFEQEE
;
A
#
# COMPACT_ATOMS: atom_id res chain seq x y z
N MET A 1 -4.73 -14.57 3.29
CA MET A 1 -4.99 -14.54 1.83
C MET A 1 -5.68 -13.23 1.44
N LEU A 2 -5.50 -12.80 0.19
CA LEU A 2 -6.22 -11.65 -0.36
C LEU A 2 -7.60 -12.08 -0.86
N VAL A 3 -8.63 -11.34 -0.43
CA VAL A 3 -10.01 -11.49 -0.92
C VAL A 3 -10.57 -10.11 -1.28
N PRO A 4 -11.58 -10.00 -2.17
CA PRO A 4 -12.17 -8.70 -2.52
C PRO A 4 -12.59 -7.90 -1.29
N ALA A 5 -12.15 -6.65 -1.19
CA ALA A 5 -12.38 -5.81 -0.01
C ALA A 5 -13.86 -5.55 0.28
N ILE A 6 -14.70 -5.59 -0.76
CA ILE A 6 -16.13 -5.38 -0.63
C ILE A 6 -16.79 -6.36 0.36
N LEU A 7 -16.25 -7.59 0.47
CA LEU A 7 -16.77 -8.61 1.40
C LEU A 7 -16.54 -8.24 2.88
N TYR A 8 -15.58 -7.37 3.15
CA TYR A 8 -15.19 -6.90 4.48
C TYR A 8 -15.33 -5.39 4.64
N LYS A 9 -16.10 -4.74 3.76
CA LYS A 9 -16.19 -3.28 3.68
C LYS A 9 -16.42 -2.62 5.04
N ASN A 10 -17.47 -3.02 5.74
CA ASN A 10 -17.83 -2.40 7.01
C ASN A 10 -16.75 -2.61 8.08
N GLU A 11 -16.18 -3.81 8.14
CA GLU A 11 -15.11 -4.14 9.09
C GLU A 11 -13.83 -3.34 8.81
N ILE A 12 -13.44 -3.22 7.53
CA ILE A 12 -12.29 -2.39 7.10
C ILE A 12 -12.50 -0.94 7.52
N LEU A 13 -13.66 -0.36 7.20
CA LEU A 13 -13.95 1.04 7.52
C LEU A 13 -13.96 1.29 9.02
N THR A 14 -14.56 0.39 9.81
CA THR A 14 -14.54 0.46 11.28
C THR A 14 -13.12 0.42 11.82
N LYS A 15 -12.29 -0.52 11.35
CA LYS A 15 -10.89 -0.60 11.78
C LYS A 15 -10.08 0.63 11.41
N ILE A 16 -10.24 1.18 10.21
CA ILE A 16 -9.55 2.41 9.81
C ILE A 16 -10.00 3.58 10.71
N GLN A 17 -11.29 3.67 11.05
CA GLN A 17 -11.79 4.70 11.99
C GLN A 17 -11.18 4.56 13.38
N GLU A 18 -10.99 3.34 13.89
CA GLU A 18 -10.31 3.10 15.18
C GLU A 18 -8.88 3.68 15.18
N TYR A 19 -8.17 3.57 14.06
CA TYR A 19 -6.81 4.12 13.92
C TYR A 19 -6.75 5.64 13.81
N ASN A 20 -7.86 6.33 13.46
CA ASN A 20 -7.88 7.80 13.36
C ASN A 20 -7.47 8.51 14.65
N TYR A 21 -7.62 7.85 15.79
CA TYR A 21 -7.27 8.38 17.10
C TYR A 21 -5.90 7.92 17.59
N SER A 22 -5.22 7.03 16.85
CA SER A 22 -3.90 6.54 17.22
C SER A 22 -2.80 7.56 16.88
N GLU A 23 -1.71 7.53 17.64
CA GLU A 23 -0.51 8.36 17.36
C GLU A 23 0.12 7.98 16.01
N ASP A 24 -0.04 6.73 15.60
CA ASP A 24 0.50 6.17 14.37
C ASP A 24 -0.34 6.46 13.13
N MET A 25 -1.48 7.15 13.28
CA MET A 25 -2.36 7.44 12.13
C MET A 25 -1.65 8.15 11.00
N MET A 26 -0.67 8.98 11.32
CA MET A 26 0.18 9.64 10.34
C MET A 26 0.76 8.66 9.32
N TYR A 27 1.23 7.50 9.75
CA TYR A 27 1.85 6.50 8.87
C TYR A 27 0.85 5.80 7.95
N TYR A 28 -0.42 5.77 8.30
CA TYR A 28 -1.49 5.18 7.49
C TYR A 28 -2.15 6.21 6.58
N SER A 29 -2.32 7.44 7.05
CA SER A 29 -3.06 8.49 6.36
C SER A 29 -2.23 9.34 5.42
N GLY A 30 -0.92 9.21 5.44
CA GLY A 30 0.00 10.13 4.77
C GLY A 30 -0.23 10.36 3.27
N TYR A 31 -1.00 9.49 2.63
CA TYR A 31 -1.37 9.63 1.23
C TYR A 31 -2.88 9.78 0.98
N LEU A 32 -3.70 9.17 1.84
CA LEU A 32 -5.16 9.17 1.67
C LEU A 32 -5.84 10.41 2.26
N GLY A 33 -5.09 11.30 2.90
CA GLY A 33 -5.68 12.35 3.71
C GLY A 33 -6.46 11.76 4.89
N ASN A 34 -7.38 12.52 5.45
CA ASN A 34 -8.25 12.06 6.55
C ASN A 34 -9.53 11.38 6.05
N ALA A 35 -9.61 11.05 4.76
CA ALA A 35 -10.80 10.43 4.18
C ALA A 35 -10.74 8.91 4.31
N LEU A 36 -11.88 8.31 4.63
CA LEU A 36 -12.05 6.87 4.54
C LEU A 36 -12.02 6.44 3.07
N PRO A 37 -11.41 5.29 2.75
CA PRO A 37 -11.39 4.78 1.39
C PRO A 37 -12.82 4.46 0.91
N SER A 38 -13.15 4.81 -0.33
CA SER A 38 -14.31 4.25 -1.00
C SER A 38 -14.01 2.81 -1.38
N ILE A 39 -14.81 1.86 -0.92
CA ILE A 39 -14.69 0.43 -1.23
C ILE A 39 -15.88 0.05 -2.09
N GLU A 40 -15.59 -0.37 -3.33
CA GLU A 40 -16.57 -0.65 -4.36
C GLU A 40 -16.42 -2.08 -4.90
N ALA A 41 -17.52 -2.65 -5.39
CA ALA A 41 -17.53 -4.00 -5.94
C ALA A 41 -16.92 -4.04 -7.35
N ASP A 42 -17.14 -2.98 -8.15
CA ASP A 42 -16.61 -2.83 -9.50
C ASP A 42 -15.82 -1.53 -9.60
N THR A 43 -14.58 -1.63 -10.05
CA THR A 43 -13.62 -0.54 -10.14
C THR A 43 -13.14 -0.31 -11.57
N ASN A 44 -13.88 -0.83 -12.57
CA ASN A 44 -13.55 -0.73 -13.99
C ASN A 44 -12.13 -1.21 -14.34
N GLY A 45 -11.61 -2.18 -13.58
CA GLY A 45 -10.28 -2.76 -13.79
C GLY A 45 -9.11 -1.82 -13.54
N LYS A 46 -9.33 -0.66 -12.91
CA LYS A 46 -8.27 0.31 -12.59
C LYS A 46 -7.85 0.29 -11.13
N LEU A 47 -8.80 0.12 -10.22
CA LEU A 47 -8.58 0.11 -8.78
C LEU A 47 -8.74 -1.32 -8.26
N TYR A 48 -7.76 -1.81 -7.56
CA TYR A 48 -7.75 -3.12 -6.92
C TYR A 48 -7.77 -2.95 -5.42
N GLN A 49 -8.73 -3.59 -4.75
CA GLN A 49 -8.93 -3.45 -3.30
C GLN A 49 -9.13 -4.82 -2.67
N TYR A 50 -8.30 -5.14 -1.69
CA TYR A 50 -8.27 -6.44 -1.03
C TYR A 50 -8.35 -6.31 0.49
N ALA A 51 -9.17 -7.14 1.10
CA ALA A 51 -9.03 -7.51 2.50
C ALA A 51 -7.94 -8.58 2.62
N ILE A 52 -7.07 -8.44 3.60
CA ILE A 52 -6.08 -9.45 3.95
C ILE A 52 -6.66 -10.25 5.11
N VAL A 53 -6.92 -11.54 4.89
CA VAL A 53 -7.63 -12.41 5.84
C VAL A 53 -6.75 -13.59 6.25
N ASP A 54 -6.74 -13.88 7.55
CA ASP A 54 -6.08 -15.01 8.16
C ASP A 54 -7.05 -15.76 9.08
N ASP A 55 -7.31 -17.02 8.79
CA ASP A 55 -8.28 -17.87 9.52
C ASP A 55 -9.64 -17.18 9.76
N GLY A 56 -10.17 -16.55 8.71
CA GLY A 56 -11.44 -15.82 8.75
C GLY A 56 -11.39 -14.45 9.43
N LYS A 57 -10.25 -14.05 9.99
CA LYS A 57 -10.06 -12.77 10.67
C LYS A 57 -9.44 -11.75 9.70
N LEU A 58 -10.02 -10.55 9.64
CA LEU A 58 -9.45 -9.43 8.92
C LEU A 58 -8.16 -8.92 9.63
N ILE A 59 -7.03 -8.98 8.94
CA ILE A 59 -5.72 -8.56 9.45
C ILE A 59 -5.11 -7.37 8.71
N GLY A 60 -5.68 -6.97 7.58
CA GLY A 60 -5.20 -5.82 6.82
C GLY A 60 -6.08 -5.46 5.63
N TYR A 61 -5.76 -4.34 5.01
CA TYR A 61 -6.36 -3.84 3.78
C TYR A 61 -5.26 -3.39 2.83
N PHE A 62 -5.30 -3.85 1.59
CA PHE A 62 -4.34 -3.53 0.55
C PHE A 62 -5.04 -3.02 -0.70
N THR A 63 -4.52 -1.95 -1.28
CA THR A 63 -5.05 -1.35 -2.49
C THR A 63 -3.94 -0.85 -3.40
N TYR A 64 -4.21 -0.85 -4.71
CA TYR A 64 -3.37 -0.23 -5.73
C TYR A 64 -4.20 0.11 -6.97
N GLN A 65 -3.64 0.94 -7.82
CA GLN A 65 -4.24 1.30 -9.10
C GLN A 65 -3.32 0.89 -10.25
N ILE A 66 -3.92 0.52 -11.39
CA ILE A 66 -3.18 0.24 -12.63
C ILE A 66 -3.59 1.25 -13.69
N ASP A 67 -2.61 1.94 -14.24
CA ASP A 67 -2.73 2.58 -15.54
C ASP A 67 -2.27 1.59 -16.61
N TRP A 68 -3.24 1.00 -17.29
CA TRP A 68 -2.98 0.00 -18.32
C TRP A 68 -2.32 0.58 -19.58
N TYR A 69 -2.51 1.87 -19.85
CA TYR A 69 -1.88 2.52 -20.99
C TYR A 69 -0.37 2.66 -20.83
N SER A 70 0.06 3.08 -19.64
CA SER A 70 1.49 3.22 -19.31
C SER A 70 2.08 1.98 -18.66
N SER A 71 1.30 0.91 -18.47
CA SER A 71 1.68 -0.31 -17.73
C SER A 71 2.30 0.02 -16.36
N CYS A 72 1.66 0.94 -15.63
CA CYS A 72 2.16 1.44 -14.36
C CYS A 72 1.20 1.12 -13.21
N VAL A 73 1.74 0.59 -12.10
CA VAL A 73 1.06 0.46 -10.82
C VAL A 73 1.43 1.64 -9.93
N TYR A 74 0.43 2.28 -9.35
CA TYR A 74 0.57 3.45 -8.47
C TYR A 74 -0.51 3.45 -7.39
N GLY A 75 -0.46 4.43 -6.49
CA GLY A 75 -1.46 4.58 -5.43
C GLY A 75 -1.54 3.39 -4.48
N CYS A 76 -0.41 2.70 -4.29
CA CYS A 76 -0.34 1.58 -3.35
C CYS A 76 -0.60 2.05 -1.92
N GLY A 77 -1.59 1.44 -1.27
CA GLY A 77 -1.93 1.66 0.12
C GLY A 77 -2.01 0.35 0.88
N LEU A 78 -1.42 0.31 2.07
CA LEU A 78 -1.44 -0.84 2.96
C LEU A 78 -1.80 -0.41 4.38
N PHE A 79 -2.91 -0.92 4.90
CA PHE A 79 -3.26 -0.86 6.31
C PHE A 79 -3.02 -2.23 6.94
N SER A 80 -2.15 -2.28 7.95
CA SER A 80 -1.92 -3.47 8.75
C SER A 80 -2.70 -3.33 10.06
N PHE A 81 -3.70 -4.18 10.27
CA PHE A 81 -4.48 -4.24 11.51
C PHE A 81 -3.85 -5.20 12.53
N ASP A 82 -2.85 -5.98 12.09
CA ASP A 82 -2.05 -6.87 12.92
C ASP A 82 -0.57 -6.75 12.49
N ARG A 83 0.15 -5.79 13.07
CA ARG A 83 1.51 -5.38 12.66
C ARG A 83 2.58 -6.48 12.77
N HIS A 84 2.35 -7.50 13.58
CA HIS A 84 3.29 -8.58 13.80
C HIS A 84 3.01 -9.79 12.90
N ASN A 85 1.92 -9.76 12.13
CA ASN A 85 1.53 -10.86 11.29
C ASN A 85 2.29 -10.84 9.97
N ILE A 86 3.25 -11.77 9.84
CA ILE A 86 4.09 -11.90 8.64
C ILE A 86 3.28 -12.27 7.38
N LYS A 87 2.07 -12.84 7.54
CA LYS A 87 1.21 -13.21 6.40
C LYS A 87 0.80 -12.00 5.57
N ILE A 88 0.66 -10.83 6.19
CA ILE A 88 0.39 -9.57 5.48
C ILE A 88 1.46 -9.32 4.41
N GLY A 89 2.73 -9.34 4.81
CA GLY A 89 3.85 -9.14 3.89
C GLY A 89 3.95 -10.21 2.82
N ILE A 90 3.67 -11.47 3.17
CA ILE A 90 3.69 -12.60 2.24
C ILE A 90 2.61 -12.43 1.18
N ASP A 91 1.38 -12.11 1.57
CA ASP A 91 0.24 -11.98 0.65
C ASP A 91 0.40 -10.77 -0.27
N VAL A 92 0.85 -9.61 0.25
CA VAL A 92 1.17 -8.44 -0.56
C VAL A 92 2.29 -8.74 -1.56
N TYR A 93 3.36 -9.43 -1.12
CA TYR A 93 4.45 -9.80 -2.00
C TYR A 93 4.03 -10.77 -3.12
N ARG A 94 3.14 -11.71 -2.82
CA ARG A 94 2.58 -12.63 -3.84
C ARG A 94 1.78 -11.86 -4.88
N GLU A 95 0.96 -10.90 -4.45
CA GLU A 95 0.20 -10.06 -5.39
C GLU A 95 1.12 -9.19 -6.25
N LEU A 96 2.16 -8.58 -5.68
CA LEU A 96 3.15 -7.82 -6.44
C LEU A 96 3.86 -8.71 -7.48
N LYS A 97 4.21 -9.94 -7.12
CA LYS A 97 4.78 -10.90 -8.10
C LYS A 97 3.81 -11.24 -9.23
N LYS A 98 2.54 -11.42 -8.91
CA LYS A 98 1.50 -11.65 -9.92
C LYS A 98 1.40 -10.46 -10.87
N ILE A 99 1.35 -9.25 -10.34
CA ILE A 99 1.30 -8.00 -11.13
C ILE A 99 2.50 -7.93 -12.10
N ILE A 100 3.69 -8.23 -11.60
CA ILE A 100 4.92 -8.17 -12.41
C ILE A 100 4.90 -9.27 -13.50
N ASN A 101 4.61 -10.51 -13.12
CA ASN A 101 4.83 -11.67 -13.98
C ASN A 101 3.65 -11.98 -14.90
N GLU A 102 2.41 -11.75 -14.44
CA GLU A 102 1.19 -12.11 -15.19
C GLU A 102 0.59 -10.91 -15.92
N TYR A 103 0.66 -9.70 -15.32
CA TYR A 103 0.12 -8.49 -15.95
C TYR A 103 1.17 -7.73 -16.76
N HIS A 104 2.43 -8.19 -16.73
CA HIS A 104 3.54 -7.57 -17.44
C HIS A 104 3.65 -6.07 -17.19
N ILE A 105 3.50 -5.67 -15.93
CA ILE A 105 3.61 -4.27 -15.55
C ILE A 105 5.05 -3.80 -15.69
N HIS A 106 5.22 -2.69 -16.42
CA HIS A 106 6.52 -2.08 -16.64
C HIS A 106 7.06 -1.35 -15.41
N ARG A 107 6.18 -0.67 -14.63
CA ARG A 107 6.61 0.19 -13.52
C ARG A 107 5.69 0.06 -12.32
N ILE A 108 6.29 -0.01 -11.14
CA ILE A 108 5.57 0.09 -9.86
C ILE A 108 6.13 1.26 -9.06
N GLU A 109 5.25 2.13 -8.58
CA GLU A 109 5.61 3.18 -7.63
C GLU A 109 4.75 3.11 -6.37
N TRP A 110 5.35 3.43 -5.24
CA TRP A 110 4.63 3.57 -3.97
C TRP A 110 5.27 4.65 -3.11
N ARG A 111 4.50 5.14 -2.17
CA ARG A 111 4.88 6.28 -1.34
C ARG A 111 4.59 6.01 0.12
N MET A 112 5.41 6.56 1.00
CA MET A 112 5.18 6.52 2.45
C MET A 112 5.71 7.78 3.12
N ILE A 113 5.37 7.95 4.40
CA ILE A 113 6.02 8.94 5.27
C ILE A 113 7.33 8.33 5.80
N GLY A 114 8.40 9.11 5.73
CA GLY A 114 9.72 8.71 6.26
C GLY A 114 9.66 8.42 7.75
N GLY A 115 10.41 7.40 8.17
CA GLY A 115 10.38 6.89 9.54
C GLY A 115 9.27 5.87 9.82
N ASN A 116 8.47 5.51 8.82
CA ASN A 116 7.51 4.41 8.95
C ASN A 116 8.26 3.11 9.24
N PRO A 117 7.84 2.31 10.23
CA PRO A 117 8.49 1.03 10.57
C PRO A 117 8.62 0.05 9.40
N VAL A 118 7.78 0.19 8.36
CA VAL A 118 7.82 -0.65 7.13
C VAL A 118 8.97 -0.28 6.20
N GLU A 119 9.60 0.88 6.36
CA GLU A 119 10.62 1.43 5.44
C GLU A 119 11.73 0.43 5.11
N LYS A 120 12.25 -0.26 6.11
CA LYS A 120 13.28 -1.31 5.94
C LYS A 120 12.86 -2.45 5.00
N HIS A 121 11.57 -2.76 4.95
CA HIS A 121 11.04 -3.81 4.06
C HIS A 121 10.90 -3.29 2.64
N TYR A 122 10.51 -2.04 2.48
CA TYR A 122 10.44 -1.37 1.18
C TYR A 122 11.83 -1.13 0.60
N ASP A 123 12.81 -0.75 1.42
CA ASP A 123 14.21 -0.64 1.00
C ASP A 123 14.75 -1.97 0.45
N LYS A 124 14.44 -3.09 1.13
CA LYS A 124 14.83 -4.42 0.66
C LYS A 124 14.18 -4.80 -0.66
N PHE A 125 12.88 -4.53 -0.82
CA PHE A 125 12.16 -4.78 -2.06
C PHE A 125 12.74 -3.94 -3.20
N CYS A 126 12.86 -2.64 -2.99
CA CYS A 126 13.42 -1.71 -3.96
C CYS A 126 14.83 -2.15 -4.41
N LYS A 127 15.71 -2.48 -3.46
CA LYS A 127 17.07 -2.98 -3.75
C LYS A 127 17.05 -4.28 -4.55
N ARG A 128 16.14 -5.21 -4.22
CA ARG A 128 16.05 -6.51 -4.91
C ARG A 128 15.71 -6.37 -6.40
N TYR A 129 14.89 -5.38 -6.74
CA TYR A 129 14.46 -5.10 -8.12
C TYR A 129 15.19 -3.91 -8.74
N HIS A 130 16.38 -3.53 -8.22
CA HIS A 130 17.20 -2.43 -8.72
C HIS A 130 16.45 -1.10 -8.84
N GLY A 131 15.45 -0.90 -7.97
CA GLY A 131 14.63 0.30 -7.95
C GLY A 131 15.35 1.52 -7.39
N LYS A 132 14.66 2.66 -7.43
CA LYS A 132 15.14 3.95 -6.92
C LYS A 132 14.30 4.40 -5.74
N LYS A 133 14.94 5.10 -4.81
CA LYS A 133 14.32 5.74 -3.64
C LYS A 133 14.55 7.25 -3.72
N TYR A 134 13.47 8.01 -3.64
CA TYR A 134 13.50 9.46 -3.63
C TYR A 134 12.98 9.96 -2.29
N VAL A 135 13.61 10.99 -1.75
CA VAL A 135 13.20 11.62 -0.48
C VAL A 135 12.86 13.06 -0.75
N LEU A 136 11.60 13.44 -0.49
CA LEU A 136 11.14 14.82 -0.51
C LEU A 136 11.12 15.34 0.93
N THR A 137 11.82 16.43 1.18
CA THR A 137 12.00 16.98 2.52
C THR A 137 10.75 17.72 2.99
N ASP A 138 10.39 17.55 4.27
CA ASP A 138 9.38 18.31 4.99
C ASP A 138 8.00 18.40 4.31
N VAL A 139 7.50 17.27 3.79
CA VAL A 139 6.24 17.20 3.05
C VAL A 139 5.03 17.08 3.98
N PHE A 140 5.17 16.33 5.07
CA PHE A 140 4.05 16.04 5.99
C PHE A 140 4.28 16.70 7.34
N LYS A 141 3.23 17.29 7.89
CA LYS A 141 3.24 17.88 9.23
C LYS A 141 2.39 17.04 10.16
N ASP A 142 2.95 16.58 11.26
CA ASP A 142 2.22 15.86 12.29
C ASP A 142 1.39 16.78 13.21
N ARG A 143 0.63 16.18 14.13
CA ARG A 143 -0.22 16.91 15.08
C ARG A 143 0.57 17.79 16.04
N CYS A 144 1.85 17.46 16.29
CA CYS A 144 2.75 18.24 17.13
C CYS A 144 3.45 19.37 16.38
N GLY A 145 3.18 19.51 15.07
CA GLY A 145 3.78 20.54 14.24
C GLY A 145 5.13 20.17 13.64
N LYS A 146 5.63 18.94 13.87
CA LYS A 146 6.89 18.45 13.31
C LYS A 146 6.70 18.02 11.87
N TYR A 147 7.66 18.36 11.02
CA TYR A 147 7.69 17.96 9.63
C TYR A 147 8.37 16.61 9.44
N HIS A 148 7.87 15.87 8.44
CA HIS A 148 8.35 14.55 8.04
C HIS A 148 8.53 14.50 6.53
N ASN A 149 9.52 13.74 6.10
CA ASN A 149 9.81 13.55 4.68
C ASN A 149 8.76 12.64 4.03
N ALA A 150 8.52 12.82 2.73
CA ALA A 150 7.88 11.81 1.91
C ALA A 150 8.96 10.94 1.25
N VAL A 151 8.78 9.64 1.29
CA VAL A 151 9.64 8.67 0.60
C VAL A 151 8.85 8.06 -0.55
N ILE A 152 9.41 8.13 -1.74
CA ILE A 152 8.85 7.56 -2.96
C ILE A 152 9.81 6.49 -3.45
N TYR A 153 9.27 5.33 -3.76
CA TYR A 153 9.99 4.24 -4.38
C TYR A 153 9.49 4.03 -5.81
N GLU A 154 10.40 3.70 -6.68
CA GLU A 154 10.14 3.36 -8.07
C GLU A 154 10.92 2.10 -8.43
N THR A 155 10.25 1.17 -9.10
CA THR A 155 10.89 0.00 -9.68
C THR A 155 10.40 -0.17 -11.11
N ILE A 156 11.36 -0.32 -12.04
CA ILE A 156 11.10 -0.54 -13.46
C ILE A 156 11.46 -2.00 -13.76
N PHE A 157 10.57 -2.69 -14.46
CA PHE A 157 10.76 -4.07 -14.88
C PHE A 157 10.97 -4.09 -16.40
N GLU A 158 12.13 -4.60 -16.83
CA GLU A 158 12.36 -4.87 -18.24
C GLU A 158 11.53 -6.09 -18.63
N GLN A 159 10.72 -5.95 -19.66
CA GLN A 159 10.03 -7.07 -20.25
C GLN A 159 11.03 -7.73 -21.21
N GLU A 160 11.34 -9.01 -20.99
CA GLU A 160 12.05 -9.81 -21.98
C GLU A 160 11.15 -9.92 -23.22
N GLU A 161 11.69 -9.48 -24.38
CA GLU A 161 11.04 -9.60 -25.69
C GLU A 161 10.90 -11.05 -26.13
#